data_fc087a36210453bbbb96438c3f810610
#
_entry.id   fc087a36210453bbbb96438c3f810610
#
_cell.length_a   1.000
_cell.length_b   1.000
_cell.length_c   1.000
_cell.angle_alpha   90.00
_cell.angle_beta   90.00
_cell.angle_gamma   90.00
#
_symmetry.space_group_name_H-M   'P 1'
#
loop_
_entity.id
_entity.type
_entity.pdbx_description
1 polymer ?
#
loop_
_entity_poly.entity_id
_entity_poly.type
_entity_poly.pdbx_seq_one_letter_code
_entity_poly.pdbx_strand_id
1 'polypeptide(L)' 'MEYKVLPFVASIETKENSKQVANQLEDLIQNLANQGWKYIRLESVITFVKPETGCFGLGAKPGYTTSRQMIVFAK' A
#
# COMPACT_ATOMS: atom_id res chain seq x y z
N MET A 1 17.80 16.12 -0.43
CA MET A 1 16.74 15.39 -1.14
C MET A 1 15.81 14.71 -0.12
N GLU A 2 14.54 14.94 -0.25
CA GLU A 2 13.55 14.32 0.63
C GLU A 2 12.90 13.13 -0.05
N TYR A 3 12.56 12.12 0.73
CA TYR A 3 11.82 10.97 0.24
C TYR A 3 10.52 10.83 1.00
N LYS A 4 9.52 10.36 0.30
CA LYS A 4 8.21 10.07 0.90
C LYS A 4 7.79 8.68 0.44
N VAL A 5 7.38 7.85 1.38
CA VAL A 5 6.89 6.49 1.08
C VAL A 5 5.45 6.39 1.54
N LEU A 6 4.57 6.03 0.63
CA LEU A 6 3.15 5.92 0.93
C LEU A 6 2.65 4.52 0.61
N PRO A 7 1.80 3.95 1.47
CA PRO A 7 1.16 2.69 1.13
C PRO A 7 0.16 2.90 0.00
N PHE A 8 0.08 1.93 -0.90
CA PHE A 8 -0.90 1.94 -1.97
C PHE A 8 -1.74 0.67 -1.88
N VAL A 9 -3.02 0.86 -1.62
CA VAL A 9 -3.98 -0.24 -1.61
C VAL A 9 -5.10 0.14 -2.57
N ALA A 10 -5.14 -0.54 -3.71
CA ALA A 10 -6.20 -0.31 -4.67
C ALA A 10 -7.48 -0.96 -4.17
N SER A 11 -8.59 -0.31 -4.44
CA SER A 11 -9.90 -0.81 -4.06
C SER A 11 -10.78 -0.90 -5.29
N ILE A 12 -11.33 -2.07 -5.57
CA ILE A 12 -12.23 -2.27 -6.69
C ILE A 12 -13.48 -3.01 -6.22
N GLU A 13 -14.59 -2.76 -6.89
CA GLU A 13 -15.80 -3.54 -6.68
C GLU A 13 -15.74 -4.80 -7.54
N THR A 14 -16.59 -5.78 -7.23
CA THR A 14 -16.55 -7.09 -7.88
C THR A 14 -16.65 -7.06 -9.40
N LYS A 15 -17.27 -6.03 -9.95
CA LYS A 15 -17.45 -5.90 -11.41
C LYS A 15 -16.45 -4.99 -12.06
N GLU A 16 -15.50 -4.50 -11.29
CA GLU A 16 -14.50 -3.56 -11.79
C GLU A 16 -13.30 -4.28 -12.40
N ASN A 17 -12.54 -3.57 -13.21
CA ASN A 17 -11.38 -4.13 -13.89
C ASN A 17 -10.10 -3.39 -13.50
N SER A 18 -8.99 -3.79 -14.09
CA SER A 18 -7.69 -3.20 -13.81
C SER A 18 -7.59 -1.71 -14.17
N LYS A 19 -8.50 -1.20 -14.99
CA LYS A 19 -8.54 0.22 -15.33
C LYS A 19 -8.83 1.08 -14.09
N GLN A 20 -9.68 0.59 -13.19
CA GLN A 20 -9.96 1.27 -11.93
C GLN A 20 -8.72 1.39 -11.07
N VAL A 21 -7.93 0.33 -11.01
CA VAL A 21 -6.67 0.32 -10.26
C VAL A 21 -5.70 1.35 -10.86
N ALA A 22 -5.60 1.36 -12.19
CA ALA A 22 -4.72 2.31 -12.87
C ALA A 22 -5.13 3.75 -12.61
N ASN A 23 -6.43 4.04 -12.62
CA ASN A 23 -6.91 5.39 -12.34
C ASN A 23 -6.59 5.84 -10.91
N GLN A 24 -6.74 4.94 -9.94
CA GLN A 24 -6.43 5.26 -8.55
C GLN A 24 -4.95 5.58 -8.37
N LEU A 25 -4.08 4.79 -8.99
CA LEU A 25 -2.64 5.02 -8.93
C LEU A 25 -2.26 6.33 -9.62
N GLU A 26 -2.84 6.58 -10.79
CA GLU A 26 -2.59 7.81 -11.54
C GLU A 26 -2.99 9.04 -10.74
N ASP A 27 -4.16 9.00 -10.11
CA ASP A 27 -4.64 10.11 -9.29
C ASP A 27 -3.71 10.40 -8.12
N LEU A 28 -3.23 9.35 -7.46
CA LEU A 28 -2.30 9.52 -6.35
C LEU A 28 -0.99 10.15 -6.82
N ILE A 29 -0.44 9.65 -7.91
CA ILE A 29 0.81 10.18 -8.47
C ILE A 29 0.62 11.64 -8.88
N GLN A 30 -0.50 11.95 -9.53
CA GLN A 30 -0.78 13.31 -9.97
C GLN A 30 -0.95 14.28 -8.79
N ASN A 31 -1.63 13.86 -7.74
CA ASN A 31 -1.81 14.67 -6.55
C ASN A 31 -0.46 15.02 -5.90
N LEU A 32 0.43 14.05 -5.81
CA LEU A 32 1.74 14.29 -5.23
C LEU A 32 2.62 15.12 -6.16
N ALA A 33 2.49 14.93 -7.47
CA ALA A 33 3.21 15.76 -8.45
C ALA A 33 2.82 17.22 -8.31
N ASN A 34 1.55 17.49 -8.07
CA ASN A 34 1.06 18.86 -7.87
C ASN A 34 1.64 19.50 -6.61
N GLN A 35 2.11 18.70 -5.67
CA GLN A 35 2.76 19.17 -4.44
C GLN A 35 4.28 19.24 -4.57
N GLY A 36 4.81 18.95 -5.76
CA GLY A 36 6.24 18.98 -6.01
C GLY A 36 6.96 17.66 -5.83
N TRP A 37 6.23 16.59 -5.54
CA TRP A 37 6.82 15.28 -5.38
C TRP A 37 6.97 14.57 -6.72
N LYS A 38 8.08 13.89 -6.90
CA LYS A 38 8.39 13.17 -8.12
C LYS A 38 8.28 11.67 -7.86
N TYR A 39 7.51 10.98 -8.68
CA TYR A 39 7.37 9.53 -8.58
C TYR A 39 8.71 8.85 -8.89
N ILE A 40 9.12 7.95 -8.04
CA ILE A 40 10.34 7.17 -8.23
C ILE A 40 9.99 5.75 -8.65
N ARG A 41 9.27 5.02 -7.80
CA ARG A 41 8.90 3.64 -8.12
C ARG A 41 7.88 3.08 -7.14
N LEU A 42 7.28 1.97 -7.54
CA LEU A 42 6.40 1.17 -6.71
C LEU A 42 7.20 -0.03 -6.20
N GLU A 43 7.20 -0.22 -4.90
CA GLU A 43 7.92 -1.31 -4.25
C GLU A 43 6.95 -2.27 -3.57
N SER A 44 7.26 -3.55 -3.66
CA SER A 44 6.54 -4.56 -2.89
C SER A 44 7.38 -4.92 -1.67
N VAL A 45 6.85 -4.64 -0.49
CA VAL A 45 7.57 -4.85 0.76
C VAL A 45 6.99 -6.07 1.46
N ILE A 46 7.82 -7.07 1.67
CA ILE A 46 7.40 -8.27 2.39
C ILE A 46 7.26 -7.92 3.86
N THR A 47 6.08 -8.18 4.41
CA THR A 47 5.72 -7.78 5.75
C THR A 47 5.30 -9.00 6.56
N PHE A 48 5.87 -9.17 7.74
CA PHE A 48 5.46 -10.21 8.66
C PHE A 48 4.44 -9.62 9.63
N VAL A 49 3.27 -10.22 9.65
CA VAL A 49 2.21 -9.84 10.60
C VAL A 49 2.34 -10.75 11.80
N LYS A 50 2.64 -10.15 12.94
CA LYS A 50 2.88 -10.92 14.18
C LYS A 50 1.60 -11.64 14.61
N PRO A 51 1.74 -12.81 15.22
CA PRO A 51 0.57 -13.51 15.75
C PRO A 51 -0.07 -12.71 16.88
N GLU A 52 -1.39 -12.78 16.97
CA GLU A 52 -2.14 -12.18 18.06
C GLU A 52 -2.39 -13.25 19.12
N THR A 53 -2.15 -12.88 20.39
CA THR A 53 -2.49 -13.72 21.51
C THR A 53 -3.81 -13.24 22.09
N GLY A 54 -4.85 -14.06 21.97
CA GLY A 54 -6.14 -13.72 22.54
C GLY A 54 -6.18 -13.93 24.05
N CYS A 55 -7.11 -13.28 24.73
CA CYS A 55 -7.35 -13.51 26.13
C CYS A 55 -7.90 -14.93 26.32
N PHE A 56 -7.28 -15.72 27.22
CA PHE A 56 -7.71 -17.09 27.51
C PHE A 56 -7.76 -18.01 26.27
N GLY A 57 -6.91 -17.71 25.26
CA GLY A 57 -6.89 -18.47 24.03
C GLY A 57 -7.99 -18.12 23.03
N LEU A 58 -8.89 -17.22 23.38
CA LEU A 58 -9.93 -16.76 22.49
C LEU A 58 -9.42 -15.60 21.61
N GLY A 59 -9.71 -15.66 20.32
CA GLY A 59 -9.30 -14.64 19.39
C GLY A 59 -7.84 -14.67 18.97
N ALA A 60 -7.10 -15.73 19.37
CA ALA A 60 -5.71 -15.89 18.95
C ALA A 60 -5.65 -16.11 17.45
N LYS A 61 -4.71 -15.45 16.78
CA LYS A 61 -4.50 -15.59 15.34
C LYS A 61 -3.04 -15.91 15.07
N PRO A 62 -2.76 -16.86 14.16
CA PRO A 62 -1.38 -17.14 13.81
C PRO A 62 -0.76 -15.98 13.04
N GLY A 63 0.56 -15.86 13.12
CA GLY A 63 1.29 -14.91 12.29
C GLY A 63 1.30 -15.36 10.85
N TYR A 64 1.53 -14.42 9.95
CA TYR A 64 1.61 -14.73 8.53
C TYR A 64 2.48 -13.71 7.81
N THR A 65 2.91 -14.08 6.62
CA THR A 65 3.68 -13.19 5.75
C THR A 65 2.78 -12.69 4.63
N THR A 66 2.85 -11.40 4.35
CA THR A 66 2.12 -10.79 3.25
C THR A 66 3.00 -9.77 2.57
N SER A 67 2.58 -9.27 1.41
CA SER A 67 3.28 -8.16 0.77
C SER A 67 2.40 -6.92 0.78
N ARG A 68 3.05 -5.78 0.98
CA ARG A 68 2.41 -4.47 0.95
C ARG A 68 3.04 -3.66 -0.18
N GLN A 69 2.21 -2.99 -0.94
CA GLN A 69 2.68 -2.13 -2.02
C GLN A 69 2.95 -0.74 -1.47
N MET A 70 4.14 -0.23 -1.75
CA MET A 70 4.55 1.11 -1.30
C MET A 70 5.00 1.91 -2.51
N ILE A 71 4.65 3.19 -2.54
CA ILE A 71 5.07 4.09 -3.62
C ILE A 71 6.11 5.03 -3.04
N VAL A 72 7.23 5.16 -3.74
CA VAL A 72 8.33 6.03 -3.33
C VAL A 72 8.32 7.29 -4.18
N PHE A 73 8.35 8.43 -3.51
CA PHE A 73 8.45 9.75 -4.12
C PHE A 73 9.69 10.47 -3.60
N ALA A 74 10.21 11.39 -4.39
CA ALA A 74 11.34 12.23 -3.99
C ALA A 74 11.05 13.69 -4.29
N LYS A 75 11.67 14.57 -3.52
CA LYS A 75 11.48 16.01 -3.69
C LYS A 75 12.78 16.77 -3.55
#